data_b344c1ab0a2a2fa239c223d73ad42f0e
#
_entry.id   b344c1ab0a2a2fa239c223d73ad42f0e
#
_cell.length_a   1.000
_cell.length_b   1.000
_cell.length_c   1.000
_cell.angle_alpha   90.00
_cell.angle_beta   90.00
_cell.angle_gamma   90.00
#
_symmetry.space_group_name_H-M   'P 1'
#
loop_
_entity.id
_entity.type
_entity.pdbx_description
1 polymer ?
#
loop_
_entity_poly.entity_id
_entity_poly.type
_entity_poly.pdbx_seq_one_letter_code
_entity_poly.pdbx_strand_id
1 'polypeptide(L)'
;MKRFIPMGCVLALALSLAACAGSRDEITQEFLPDTGPTTTSVSTTITTSSTPITAPVDPIAEIGELASRVAEIRELPLDLPPIETRSAQEVLDGYQALTGLSLTGDDRFDAEFLQMVGVLEDDGAVADLLSVCSIPGYYDPATGTLVLREGLIELTPLGQKNLFEELTAAATDTAHDWWGTMQSLSAAGDADAAAALSGLVRGDAVFHAGQYVESQLTPTDRFAITLEQISCDQQRSNPPGYVAELEAFGPEIGRAFVEDLISTGGVSAVDAAYRTPPQSTEQIYHPARYPADRPVAVDPQALTVTGFTEVGAGVFGELQLRALLSDGILSSQALQAASGWGGDSYRLLWDGTDLVLVLRYEGDEARDARELAETLGGWASASMNVGSGRPDNTGLAFEGQEYAFVAHNEVAMLLVLSSDARAGRDIRDEFWPDW
;
A
#
# COMPACT_ATOMS: atom_id res chain seq x y z
N MET A 1 -16.54 -47.93 -34.57
CA MET A 1 -17.81 -48.12 -33.82
C MET A 1 -18.23 -46.80 -33.16
N LYS A 2 -19.35 -46.29 -33.57
CA LYS A 2 -20.04 -45.09 -33.03
C LYS A 2 -20.56 -45.35 -31.64
N ARG A 3 -20.57 -44.31 -30.80
CA ARG A 3 -21.69 -43.91 -29.88
C ARG A 3 -21.18 -42.88 -28.87
N PHE A 4 -21.68 -41.70 -28.99
CA PHE A 4 -22.80 -40.96 -28.41
C PHE A 4 -22.42 -40.16 -27.15
N ILE A 5 -22.52 -38.84 -27.33
CA ILE A 5 -22.59 -37.76 -26.34
C ILE A 5 -23.99 -37.78 -25.68
N PRO A 6 -24.14 -37.34 -24.46
CA PRO A 6 -25.22 -36.40 -24.24
C PRO A 6 -24.78 -35.03 -23.71
N MET A 7 -25.30 -34.07 -24.34
CA MET A 7 -25.52 -32.68 -24.11
C MET A 7 -26.38 -32.45 -22.86
N GLY A 8 -26.03 -31.52 -22.00
CA GLY A 8 -26.84 -31.15 -20.86
C GLY A 8 -26.51 -29.79 -20.26
N CYS A 9 -27.31 -28.80 -20.63
CA CYS A 9 -27.69 -27.58 -19.93
C CYS A 9 -26.64 -26.53 -19.56
N VAL A 10 -26.49 -25.58 -20.47
CA VAL A 10 -26.06 -24.20 -20.19
C VAL A 10 -27.29 -23.43 -19.70
N LEU A 11 -27.28 -22.97 -18.46
CA LEU A 11 -28.26 -22.01 -17.95
C LEU A 11 -27.71 -20.61 -18.12
N ALA A 12 -28.12 -19.95 -19.18
CA ALA A 12 -27.82 -18.52 -19.42
C ALA A 12 -28.83 -17.68 -18.60
N LEU A 13 -28.35 -16.97 -17.60
CA LEU A 13 -29.11 -15.93 -16.92
C LEU A 13 -28.95 -14.62 -17.68
N ALA A 14 -29.91 -14.28 -18.52
CA ALA A 14 -30.00 -12.98 -19.18
C ALA A 14 -30.63 -11.97 -18.20
N LEU A 15 -29.86 -11.01 -17.72
CA LEU A 15 -30.41 -9.80 -17.09
C LEU A 15 -30.81 -8.83 -18.18
N SER A 16 -32.13 -8.65 -18.35
CA SER A 16 -32.75 -7.66 -19.22
C SER A 16 -32.65 -6.26 -18.57
N LEU A 17 -31.85 -5.39 -19.18
CA LEU A 17 -31.93 -3.93 -18.96
C LEU A 17 -33.18 -3.40 -19.68
N ALA A 18 -34.21 -3.00 -18.93
CA ALA A 18 -35.33 -2.25 -19.42
C ALA A 18 -34.94 -0.76 -19.52
N ALA A 19 -34.68 -0.29 -20.74
CA ALA A 19 -34.57 1.12 -21.02
C ALA A 19 -35.98 1.74 -21.06
N CYS A 20 -36.30 2.62 -20.11
CA CYS A 20 -37.49 3.48 -20.21
C CYS A 20 -37.17 4.67 -21.12
N ALA A 21 -37.58 4.59 -22.35
CA ALA A 21 -37.73 5.74 -23.24
C ALA A 21 -39.06 6.42 -22.91
N GLY A 22 -39.00 7.56 -22.21
CA GLY A 22 -40.18 8.43 -22.00
C GLY A 22 -40.38 9.30 -23.20
N SER A 23 -41.53 9.14 -23.87
CA SER A 23 -42.05 9.98 -24.94
C SER A 23 -42.40 11.37 -24.39
N ARG A 24 -41.98 12.40 -25.13
CA ARG A 24 -42.48 13.78 -24.98
C ARG A 24 -43.89 13.82 -25.51
N ASP A 25 -44.87 14.04 -24.65
CA ASP A 25 -46.20 14.51 -25.07
C ASP A 25 -46.24 16.04 -24.96
N GLU A 26 -46.49 16.68 -26.09
CA GLU A 26 -46.85 18.09 -26.19
C GLU A 26 -48.19 18.31 -25.51
N ILE A 27 -48.22 19.14 -24.47
CA ILE A 27 -49.45 19.61 -23.85
C ILE A 27 -49.82 20.92 -24.53
N THR A 28 -50.84 20.86 -25.36
CA THR A 28 -51.54 22.02 -25.91
C THR A 28 -52.24 22.79 -24.79
N GLN A 29 -51.95 24.07 -24.70
CA GLN A 29 -52.56 25.00 -23.76
C GLN A 29 -53.96 25.40 -24.26
N GLU A 30 -55.01 24.97 -23.56
CA GLU A 30 -56.37 25.45 -23.74
C GLU A 30 -56.60 26.67 -22.87
N PHE A 31 -57.02 27.80 -23.52
CA PHE A 31 -57.38 29.06 -22.87
C PHE A 31 -58.75 28.95 -22.18
N LEU A 32 -58.87 29.27 -20.93
CA LEU A 32 -60.10 29.54 -20.22
C LEU A 32 -60.11 30.98 -19.70
N PRO A 33 -61.30 31.62 -19.63
CA PRO A 33 -61.41 33.08 -19.56
C PRO A 33 -61.26 33.65 -18.16
N ASP A 34 -60.78 34.87 -18.20
CA ASP A 34 -60.57 35.86 -17.16
C ASP A 34 -61.80 36.08 -16.25
N THR A 35 -61.66 35.84 -14.93
CA THR A 35 -62.55 36.39 -13.89
C THR A 35 -61.69 37.11 -12.85
N GLY A 36 -61.91 38.40 -12.76
CA GLY A 36 -61.15 39.41 -12.06
C GLY A 36 -60.86 39.18 -10.56
N PRO A 37 -60.02 40.03 -9.99
CA PRO A 37 -59.30 39.77 -8.74
C PRO A 37 -60.14 40.03 -7.50
N THR A 38 -60.25 39.00 -6.66
CA THR A 38 -60.62 39.21 -5.25
C THR A 38 -59.33 39.25 -4.41
N THR A 39 -58.93 40.42 -4.02
CA THR A 39 -57.75 40.65 -3.15
C THR A 39 -58.07 40.22 -1.73
N THR A 40 -57.65 39.03 -1.33
CA THR A 40 -57.59 38.62 0.08
C THR A 40 -56.13 38.73 0.52
N SER A 41 -55.82 39.77 1.28
CA SER A 41 -54.49 39.93 1.92
C SER A 41 -54.35 38.94 3.04
N VAL A 42 -53.59 37.85 2.81
CA VAL A 42 -53.13 36.96 3.84
C VAL A 42 -51.80 37.50 4.33
N SER A 43 -51.77 38.07 5.56
CA SER A 43 -50.55 38.42 6.27
C SER A 43 -49.87 37.14 6.71
N THR A 44 -48.92 36.64 5.91
CA THR A 44 -48.02 35.56 6.33
C THR A 44 -46.93 36.18 7.21
N THR A 45 -47.04 35.97 8.51
CA THR A 45 -45.95 36.25 9.44
C THR A 45 -44.86 35.21 9.18
N ILE A 46 -43.82 35.58 8.43
CA ILE A 46 -42.61 34.76 8.29
C ILE A 46 -41.88 34.83 9.64
N THR A 47 -42.05 33.81 10.47
CA THR A 47 -41.18 33.60 11.61
C THR A 47 -39.85 33.12 11.04
N THR A 48 -38.89 34.04 10.90
CA THR A 48 -37.50 33.68 10.64
C THR A 48 -36.97 32.94 11.87
N SER A 49 -37.01 31.63 11.82
CA SER A 49 -36.21 30.81 12.73
C SER A 49 -34.75 31.08 12.39
N SER A 50 -34.11 31.92 13.16
CA SER A 50 -32.66 32.05 13.13
C SER A 50 -32.09 30.74 13.67
N THR A 51 -31.65 29.86 12.78
CA THR A 51 -30.70 28.79 13.13
C THR A 51 -29.55 29.49 13.85
N PRO A 52 -29.15 29.05 15.04
CA PRO A 52 -27.97 29.61 15.67
C PRO A 52 -26.80 29.42 14.72
N ILE A 53 -26.14 30.52 14.35
CA ILE A 53 -24.84 30.47 13.68
C ILE A 53 -23.93 29.85 14.73
N THR A 54 -23.62 28.57 14.58
CA THR A 54 -22.58 27.89 15.37
C THR A 54 -21.31 28.70 15.15
N ALA A 55 -20.65 29.11 16.21
CA ALA A 55 -19.35 29.78 16.11
C ALA A 55 -18.40 28.88 15.30
N PRO A 56 -17.48 29.45 14.50
CA PRO A 56 -16.50 28.67 13.81
C PRO A 56 -15.79 27.75 14.82
N VAL A 57 -15.76 26.48 14.57
CA VAL A 57 -15.03 25.51 15.40
C VAL A 57 -13.54 25.82 15.21
N ASP A 58 -12.81 25.94 16.31
CA ASP A 58 -11.34 26.07 16.28
C ASP A 58 -10.76 24.70 15.94
N PRO A 59 -10.12 24.52 14.77
CA PRO A 59 -9.57 23.24 14.37
C PRO A 59 -8.55 22.68 15.39
N ILE A 60 -7.82 23.53 16.06
CA ILE A 60 -6.86 23.11 17.10
C ILE A 60 -7.56 22.50 18.30
N ALA A 61 -8.70 23.10 18.73
CA ALA A 61 -9.50 22.56 19.81
C ALA A 61 -10.08 21.19 19.43
N GLU A 62 -10.57 21.04 18.19
CA GLU A 62 -11.10 19.79 17.67
C GLU A 62 -10.01 18.69 17.62
N ILE A 63 -8.80 19.02 17.19
CA ILE A 63 -7.65 18.09 17.20
C ILE A 63 -7.27 17.70 18.64
N GLY A 64 -7.35 18.62 19.60
CA GLY A 64 -7.17 18.32 21.01
C GLY A 64 -8.19 17.33 21.58
N GLU A 65 -9.45 17.43 21.11
CA GLU A 65 -10.49 16.45 21.44
C GLU A 65 -10.21 15.09 20.79
N LEU A 66 -9.76 15.07 19.54
CA LEU A 66 -9.34 13.82 18.87
C LEU A 66 -8.19 13.15 19.61
N ALA A 67 -7.16 13.90 20.05
CA ALA A 67 -6.05 13.34 20.85
C ALA A 67 -6.56 12.69 22.15
N SER A 68 -7.56 13.32 22.81
CA SER A 68 -8.20 12.74 23.99
C SER A 68 -8.95 11.44 23.67
N ARG A 69 -9.60 11.36 22.49
CA ARG A 69 -10.28 10.15 22.03
C ARG A 69 -9.28 9.04 21.67
N VAL A 70 -8.14 9.38 21.06
CA VAL A 70 -7.06 8.42 20.83
C VAL A 70 -6.60 7.82 22.16
N ALA A 71 -6.33 8.65 23.17
CA ALA A 71 -5.90 8.16 24.48
C ALA A 71 -6.94 7.23 25.14
N GLU A 72 -8.23 7.49 24.94
CA GLU A 72 -9.32 6.65 25.45
C GLU A 72 -9.45 5.33 24.70
N ILE A 73 -9.44 5.38 23.35
CA ILE A 73 -9.74 4.21 22.49
C ILE A 73 -8.53 3.29 22.37
N ARG A 74 -7.31 3.86 22.20
CA ARG A 74 -6.06 3.07 22.11
C ARG A 74 -5.51 2.68 23.48
N GLU A 75 -6.03 3.23 24.56
CA GLU A 75 -5.58 3.00 25.94
C GLU A 75 -4.12 3.42 26.19
N LEU A 76 -3.63 4.42 25.46
CA LEU A 76 -2.31 5.01 25.63
C LEU A 76 -2.41 6.50 25.97
N PRO A 77 -1.62 7.01 26.92
CA PRO A 77 -1.58 8.45 27.18
C PRO A 77 -1.03 9.18 25.94
N LEU A 78 -1.68 10.28 25.58
CA LEU A 78 -1.23 11.15 24.50
C LEU A 78 -1.39 12.60 24.91
N ASP A 79 -0.28 13.30 25.06
CA ASP A 79 -0.26 14.75 25.02
C ASP A 79 -0.26 15.19 23.55
N LEU A 80 -1.05 16.23 23.21
CA LEU A 80 -1.12 16.72 21.84
C LEU A 80 0.29 17.10 21.36
N PRO A 81 0.79 16.50 20.26
CA PRO A 81 2.10 16.85 19.71
C PRO A 81 2.18 18.35 19.37
N PRO A 82 3.36 18.95 19.38
CA PRO A 82 3.54 20.29 18.82
C PRO A 82 3.00 20.35 17.40
N ILE A 83 2.32 21.45 17.07
CA ILE A 83 1.69 21.63 15.76
C ILE A 83 2.54 22.56 14.90
N GLU A 84 2.85 22.11 13.68
CA GLU A 84 3.38 22.96 12.61
C GLU A 84 2.35 23.07 11.50
N THR A 85 2.36 24.20 10.77
CA THR A 85 1.52 24.37 9.58
C THR A 85 2.40 24.53 8.34
N ARG A 86 2.03 23.86 7.26
CA ARG A 86 2.73 23.89 5.97
C ARG A 86 1.73 24.00 4.83
N SER A 87 2.20 24.40 3.65
CA SER A 87 1.36 24.40 2.45
C SER A 87 0.82 23.00 2.15
N ALA A 88 -0.28 22.92 1.39
CA ALA A 88 -0.88 21.63 1.03
C ALA A 88 0.10 20.71 0.28
N GLN A 89 0.99 21.28 -0.54
CA GLN A 89 2.00 20.50 -1.26
C GLN A 89 3.07 19.96 -0.31
N GLU A 90 3.60 20.78 0.60
CA GLU A 90 4.62 20.33 1.57
C GLU A 90 4.06 19.27 2.52
N VAL A 91 2.76 19.33 2.88
CA VAL A 91 2.11 18.27 3.67
C VAL A 91 2.05 16.96 2.87
N LEU A 92 1.69 17.05 1.59
CA LEU A 92 1.65 15.89 0.70
C LEU A 92 3.03 15.27 0.52
N ASP A 93 4.04 16.09 0.19
CA ASP A 93 5.42 15.64 -0.01
C ASP A 93 5.99 14.97 1.25
N GLY A 94 5.75 15.57 2.43
CA GLY A 94 6.19 15.02 3.70
C GLY A 94 5.50 13.69 4.05
N TYR A 95 4.21 13.57 3.79
CA TYR A 95 3.48 12.31 3.96
C TYR A 95 3.99 11.21 3.02
N GLN A 96 4.18 11.54 1.74
CA GLN A 96 4.72 10.62 0.75
C GLN A 96 6.13 10.14 1.12
N ALA A 97 6.97 11.02 1.66
CA ALA A 97 8.31 10.66 2.13
C ALA A 97 8.30 9.63 3.28
N LEU A 98 7.26 9.64 4.12
CA LEU A 98 7.10 8.66 5.21
C LEU A 98 6.51 7.33 4.74
N THR A 99 5.70 7.35 3.70
CA THR A 99 5.01 6.18 3.15
C THR A 99 5.71 5.59 1.93
N GLY A 100 6.89 6.09 1.58
CA GLY A 100 7.56 5.97 0.30
C GLY A 100 7.85 4.55 -0.16
N LEU A 101 7.96 4.43 -1.50
CA LEU A 101 8.21 3.19 -2.26
C LEU A 101 9.72 2.90 -2.41
N SER A 102 10.57 3.37 -1.49
CA SER A 102 12.02 3.34 -1.67
C SER A 102 12.62 1.99 -1.29
N LEU A 103 13.41 1.42 -2.21
CA LEU A 103 14.28 0.25 -1.99
C LEU A 103 15.72 0.66 -1.66
N THR A 104 16.15 1.84 -2.14
CA THR A 104 17.55 2.26 -2.10
C THR A 104 17.78 3.48 -1.22
N GLY A 105 16.73 4.24 -0.92
CA GLY A 105 16.82 5.57 -0.30
C GLY A 105 17.30 6.66 -1.28
N ASP A 106 17.32 6.37 -2.59
CA ASP A 106 17.66 7.31 -3.67
C ASP A 106 16.62 7.18 -4.78
N ASP A 107 15.81 8.21 -4.96
CA ASP A 107 14.69 8.26 -5.92
C ASP A 107 15.10 7.88 -7.34
N ARG A 108 16.33 8.15 -7.72
CA ARG A 108 16.86 7.82 -9.04
C ARG A 108 16.95 6.31 -9.24
N PHE A 109 17.53 5.57 -8.29
CA PHE A 109 17.68 4.13 -8.40
C PHE A 109 16.35 3.42 -8.19
N ASP A 110 15.47 4.00 -7.39
CA ASP A 110 14.10 3.50 -7.24
C ASP A 110 13.32 3.67 -8.55
N ALA A 111 13.47 4.80 -9.25
CA ALA A 111 12.86 4.98 -10.57
C ALA A 111 13.42 3.99 -11.61
N GLU A 112 14.74 3.83 -11.68
CA GLU A 112 15.41 2.87 -12.58
C GLU A 112 14.94 1.42 -12.29
N PHE A 113 14.79 1.05 -11.01
CA PHE A 113 14.25 -0.26 -10.64
C PHE A 113 12.80 -0.43 -11.12
N LEU A 114 11.93 0.54 -10.85
CA LEU A 114 10.52 0.47 -11.24
C LEU A 114 10.33 0.48 -12.76
N GLN A 115 11.21 1.17 -13.50
CA GLN A 115 11.24 1.10 -14.97
C GLN A 115 11.66 -0.29 -15.45
N MET A 116 12.75 -0.84 -14.89
CA MET A 116 13.25 -2.17 -15.24
C MET A 116 12.20 -3.27 -15.02
N VAL A 117 11.37 -3.16 -14.00
CA VAL A 117 10.31 -4.14 -13.71
C VAL A 117 8.97 -3.81 -14.36
N GLY A 118 8.90 -2.78 -15.21
CA GLY A 118 7.73 -2.44 -16.01
C GLY A 118 6.60 -1.72 -15.24
N VAL A 119 6.88 -1.20 -14.05
CA VAL A 119 5.92 -0.46 -13.21
C VAL A 119 5.85 1.01 -13.58
N LEU A 120 6.98 1.59 -13.96
CA LEU A 120 7.11 2.99 -14.34
C LEU A 120 7.48 3.11 -15.81
N GLU A 121 6.91 4.09 -16.52
CA GLU A 121 7.30 4.41 -17.90
C GLU A 121 8.65 5.16 -17.93
N ASP A 122 9.37 5.11 -19.05
CA ASP A 122 10.74 5.66 -19.20
C ASP A 122 10.88 7.13 -18.80
N ASP A 123 9.83 7.94 -18.92
CA ASP A 123 9.80 9.36 -18.57
C ASP A 123 8.95 9.67 -17.33
N GLY A 124 8.49 8.63 -16.61
CA GLY A 124 7.69 8.75 -15.40
C GLY A 124 8.52 9.11 -14.17
N ALA A 125 7.86 9.66 -13.17
CA ALA A 125 8.44 9.91 -11.85
C ALA A 125 7.76 9.06 -10.78
N VAL A 126 8.51 8.58 -9.79
CA VAL A 126 7.96 7.79 -8.67
C VAL A 126 6.81 8.52 -7.97
N ALA A 127 6.93 9.85 -7.83
CA ALA A 127 5.88 10.69 -7.24
C ALA A 127 4.54 10.62 -8.00
N ASP A 128 4.55 10.34 -9.31
CA ASP A 128 3.33 10.23 -10.12
C ASP A 128 2.54 8.94 -9.80
N LEU A 129 3.21 7.93 -9.26
CA LEU A 129 2.60 6.67 -8.82
C LEU A 129 1.85 6.84 -7.49
N LEU A 130 2.29 7.80 -6.65
CA LEU A 130 1.75 8.05 -5.32
C LEU A 130 0.65 9.10 -5.39
N SER A 131 -0.55 8.69 -5.72
CA SER A 131 -1.71 9.59 -5.76
C SER A 131 -2.44 9.57 -4.41
N VAL A 132 -2.15 10.55 -3.56
CA VAL A 132 -2.83 10.71 -2.27
C VAL A 132 -3.91 11.78 -2.38
N CYS A 133 -5.09 11.48 -1.85
CA CYS A 133 -6.12 12.51 -1.68
C CYS A 133 -5.67 13.54 -0.66
N SER A 134 -6.21 14.74 -0.76
CA SER A 134 -5.90 15.81 0.18
C SER A 134 -6.06 15.33 1.64
N ILE A 135 -4.95 15.29 2.37
CA ILE A 135 -4.92 14.98 3.79
C ILE A 135 -4.91 16.28 4.62
N PRO A 136 -5.51 16.29 5.82
CA PRO A 136 -5.48 17.45 6.70
C PRO A 136 -4.10 17.68 7.32
N GLY A 137 -3.30 16.62 7.49
CA GLY A 137 -1.98 16.63 8.07
C GLY A 137 -1.44 15.22 8.31
N TYR A 138 -0.25 15.14 8.86
CA TYR A 138 0.42 13.88 9.22
C TYR A 138 1.29 14.07 10.48
N TYR A 139 1.60 12.97 11.15
CA TYR A 139 2.59 12.93 12.22
C TYR A 139 3.99 12.75 11.64
N ASP A 140 4.90 13.67 11.94
CA ASP A 140 6.32 13.56 11.60
C ASP A 140 7.08 12.95 12.78
N PRO A 141 7.43 11.66 12.75
CA PRO A 141 8.12 11.00 13.86
C PRO A 141 9.55 11.47 14.04
N ALA A 142 10.19 12.03 13.01
CA ALA A 142 11.55 12.54 13.12
C ALA A 142 11.64 13.78 14.01
N THR A 143 10.58 14.58 14.08
CA THR A 143 10.50 15.79 14.90
C THR A 143 9.52 15.65 16.07
N GLY A 144 8.68 14.61 16.06
CA GLY A 144 7.60 14.42 17.03
C GLY A 144 6.50 15.46 16.90
N THR A 145 6.26 16.00 15.69
CA THR A 145 5.30 17.07 15.43
C THR A 145 4.12 16.61 14.60
N LEU A 146 2.95 17.19 14.82
CA LEU A 146 1.79 17.07 13.95
C LEU A 146 1.84 18.19 12.91
N VAL A 147 2.12 17.84 11.65
CA VAL A 147 2.18 18.79 10.55
C VAL A 147 0.81 18.92 9.92
N LEU A 148 0.21 20.12 9.96
CA LEU A 148 -1.11 20.40 9.44
C LEU A 148 -1.04 21.27 8.18
N ARG A 149 -2.03 21.12 7.31
CA ARG A 149 -2.19 21.95 6.13
C ARG A 149 -2.60 23.38 6.54
N GLU A 150 -1.96 24.38 5.96
CA GLU A 150 -2.37 25.79 6.11
C GLU A 150 -3.80 26.01 5.64
N GLY A 151 -4.52 26.89 6.35
CA GLY A 151 -5.89 27.25 6.02
C GLY A 151 -6.92 26.17 6.35
N LEU A 152 -6.58 25.19 7.17
CA LEU A 152 -7.55 24.23 7.71
C LEU A 152 -8.55 24.99 8.58
N ILE A 153 -9.84 24.99 8.18
CA ILE A 153 -10.91 25.73 8.87
C ILE A 153 -11.81 24.77 9.65
N GLU A 154 -11.99 23.56 9.14
CA GLU A 154 -12.89 22.54 9.67
C GLU A 154 -12.38 21.17 9.24
N LEU A 155 -12.55 20.17 10.09
CA LEU A 155 -12.26 18.77 9.76
C LEU A 155 -13.52 18.10 9.21
N THR A 156 -13.44 17.56 7.99
CA THR A 156 -14.47 16.65 7.50
C THR A 156 -14.42 15.34 8.32
N PRO A 157 -15.50 14.53 8.33
CA PRO A 157 -15.46 13.24 9.00
C PRO A 157 -14.31 12.34 8.53
N LEU A 158 -13.94 12.36 7.23
CA LEU A 158 -12.76 11.68 6.73
C LEU A 158 -11.47 12.31 7.27
N GLY A 159 -11.41 13.63 7.33
CA GLY A 159 -10.27 14.35 7.92
C GLY A 159 -10.07 14.03 9.40
N GLN A 160 -11.15 13.90 10.17
CA GLN A 160 -11.10 13.44 11.58
C GLN A 160 -10.55 12.03 11.68
N LYS A 161 -11.05 11.10 10.83
CA LYS A 161 -10.53 9.73 10.75
C LYS A 161 -9.02 9.71 10.45
N ASN A 162 -8.59 10.46 9.45
CA ASN A 162 -7.18 10.49 9.04
C ASN A 162 -6.29 11.07 10.15
N LEU A 163 -6.70 12.17 10.80
CA LEU A 163 -5.92 12.70 11.94
C LEU A 163 -5.97 11.80 13.16
N PHE A 164 -7.04 11.03 13.36
CA PHE A 164 -7.05 10.01 14.41
C PHE A 164 -5.99 8.94 14.17
N GLU A 165 -5.77 8.51 12.93
CA GLU A 165 -4.70 7.58 12.57
C GLU A 165 -3.33 8.16 12.89
N GLU A 166 -3.07 9.41 12.50
CA GLU A 166 -1.80 10.09 12.74
C GLU A 166 -1.53 10.33 14.23
N LEU A 167 -2.55 10.69 15.00
CA LEU A 167 -2.45 10.83 16.45
C LEU A 167 -2.25 9.47 17.15
N THR A 168 -2.79 8.38 16.60
CA THR A 168 -2.51 7.03 17.11
C THR A 168 -1.05 6.66 16.86
N ALA A 169 -0.50 6.98 15.69
CA ALA A 169 0.93 6.79 15.42
C ALA A 169 1.81 7.60 16.38
N ALA A 170 1.42 8.85 16.71
CA ALA A 170 2.11 9.67 17.70
C ALA A 170 2.06 9.07 19.11
N ALA A 171 0.89 8.54 19.54
CA ALA A 171 0.72 7.89 20.82
C ALA A 171 1.59 6.63 20.97
N THR A 172 1.60 5.81 19.93
CA THR A 172 2.39 4.58 19.90
C THR A 172 3.89 4.85 19.81
N ASP A 173 4.32 5.90 19.12
CA ASP A 173 5.72 6.34 19.09
C ASP A 173 6.18 6.81 20.47
N THR A 174 5.37 7.67 21.09
CA THR A 174 5.66 8.15 22.47
C THR A 174 5.76 7.00 23.48
N ALA A 175 4.92 5.96 23.32
CA ALA A 175 4.87 4.84 24.26
C ALA A 175 5.93 3.76 24.00
N HIS A 176 6.35 3.56 22.76
CA HIS A 176 7.11 2.39 22.32
C HIS A 176 8.37 2.72 21.51
N ASP A 177 8.60 4.00 21.14
CA ASP A 177 9.76 4.43 20.33
C ASP A 177 9.90 3.59 19.03
N TRP A 178 8.75 3.44 18.32
CA TRP A 178 8.79 2.67 17.08
C TRP A 178 9.63 3.35 15.99
N TRP A 179 9.73 4.70 16.02
CA TRP A 179 10.58 5.42 15.06
C TRP A 179 12.06 5.14 15.27
N GLY A 180 12.54 5.18 16.52
CA GLY A 180 13.94 4.79 16.83
C GLY A 180 14.24 3.34 16.44
N THR A 181 13.27 2.43 16.61
CA THR A 181 13.37 1.04 16.16
C THR A 181 13.43 0.96 14.63
N MET A 182 12.55 1.68 13.91
CA MET A 182 12.55 1.77 12.46
C MET A 182 13.89 2.24 11.89
N GLN A 183 14.43 3.32 12.45
CA GLN A 183 15.74 3.83 12.04
C GLN A 183 16.87 2.81 12.28
N SER A 184 16.81 2.07 13.39
CA SER A 184 17.79 1.03 13.69
C SER A 184 17.75 -0.13 12.70
N LEU A 185 16.55 -0.57 12.30
CA LEU A 185 16.34 -1.61 11.29
C LEU A 185 16.84 -1.13 9.92
N SER A 186 16.49 0.08 9.51
CA SER A 186 16.95 0.68 8.26
C SER A 186 18.48 0.81 8.21
N ALA A 187 19.10 1.24 9.30
CA ALA A 187 20.56 1.35 9.40
C ALA A 187 21.26 -0.02 9.38
N ALA A 188 20.57 -1.08 9.79
CA ALA A 188 21.06 -2.46 9.70
C ALA A 188 20.86 -3.09 8.29
N GLY A 189 20.18 -2.40 7.37
CA GLY A 189 19.81 -2.93 6.05
C GLY A 189 18.66 -3.94 6.09
N ASP A 190 17.91 -3.99 7.20
CA ASP A 190 16.77 -4.90 7.38
C ASP A 190 15.46 -4.20 6.94
N ALA A 191 15.34 -4.01 5.63
CA ALA A 191 14.22 -3.29 5.02
C ALA A 191 12.88 -4.03 5.23
N ASP A 192 12.89 -5.35 5.21
CA ASP A 192 11.67 -6.15 5.38
C ASP A 192 11.15 -6.07 6.82
N ALA A 193 12.01 -6.15 7.84
CA ALA A 193 11.60 -5.93 9.23
C ALA A 193 11.12 -4.49 9.47
N ALA A 194 11.74 -3.50 8.81
CA ALA A 194 11.28 -2.12 8.87
C ALA A 194 9.88 -1.97 8.24
N ALA A 195 9.62 -2.61 7.09
CA ALA A 195 8.31 -2.65 6.46
C ALA A 195 7.27 -3.39 7.35
N ALA A 196 7.67 -4.48 8.00
CA ALA A 196 6.81 -5.20 8.94
C ALA A 196 6.40 -4.34 10.14
N LEU A 197 7.35 -3.58 10.71
CA LEU A 197 7.05 -2.61 11.78
C LEU A 197 6.12 -1.50 11.28
N SER A 198 6.33 -0.99 10.07
CA SER A 198 5.41 -0.01 9.45
C SER A 198 4.01 -0.60 9.30
N GLY A 199 3.90 -1.86 8.90
CA GLY A 199 2.63 -2.60 8.83
C GLY A 199 1.92 -2.68 10.17
N LEU A 200 2.64 -2.96 11.26
CA LEU A 200 2.09 -2.93 12.62
C LEU A 200 1.60 -1.53 13.00
N VAL A 201 2.43 -0.49 12.82
CA VAL A 201 2.10 0.90 13.20
C VAL A 201 0.87 1.39 12.43
N ARG A 202 0.86 1.20 11.12
CA ARG A 202 -0.26 1.64 10.27
C ARG A 202 -1.52 0.82 10.53
N GLY A 203 -1.37 -0.49 10.73
CA GLY A 203 -2.46 -1.39 11.07
C GLY A 203 -3.14 -1.02 12.39
N ASP A 204 -2.36 -0.70 13.40
CA ASP A 204 -2.84 -0.25 14.72
C ASP A 204 -3.63 1.08 14.60
N ALA A 205 -3.08 2.04 13.88
CA ALA A 205 -3.71 3.32 13.63
C ALA A 205 -5.06 3.16 12.91
N VAL A 206 -5.10 2.40 11.83
CA VAL A 206 -6.33 2.17 11.04
C VAL A 206 -7.37 1.36 11.82
N PHE A 207 -6.95 0.35 12.61
CA PHE A 207 -7.86 -0.43 13.44
C PHE A 207 -8.59 0.46 14.46
N HIS A 208 -7.84 1.27 15.21
CA HIS A 208 -8.44 2.12 16.24
C HIS A 208 -9.20 3.32 15.66
N ALA A 209 -8.79 3.85 14.51
CA ALA A 209 -9.59 4.83 13.76
C ALA A 209 -10.93 4.24 13.31
N GLY A 210 -10.97 2.97 12.94
CA GLY A 210 -12.22 2.24 12.68
C GLY A 210 -13.14 2.20 13.91
N GLN A 211 -12.59 1.92 15.09
CA GLN A 211 -13.35 1.95 16.35
C GLN A 211 -13.87 3.36 16.68
N TYR A 212 -13.06 4.41 16.43
CA TYR A 212 -13.49 5.80 16.54
C TYR A 212 -14.68 6.09 15.63
N VAL A 213 -14.59 5.74 14.35
CA VAL A 213 -15.66 5.94 13.37
C VAL A 213 -16.94 5.23 13.79
N GLU A 214 -16.85 4.01 14.27
CA GLU A 214 -18.02 3.24 14.67
C GLU A 214 -18.67 3.74 15.97
N SER A 215 -17.87 4.15 16.95
CA SER A 215 -18.35 4.50 18.29
C SER A 215 -18.70 5.97 18.48
N GLN A 216 -18.02 6.88 17.77
CA GLN A 216 -18.13 8.32 17.99
C GLN A 216 -18.84 9.07 16.84
N LEU A 217 -18.78 8.59 15.60
CA LEU A 217 -19.37 9.28 14.48
C LEU A 217 -20.82 8.83 14.21
N THR A 218 -21.66 9.80 13.79
CA THR A 218 -23.05 9.51 13.43
C THR A 218 -23.13 8.68 12.13
N PRO A 219 -24.27 8.01 11.85
CA PRO A 219 -24.45 7.34 10.56
C PRO A 219 -24.30 8.27 9.34
N THR A 220 -24.65 9.55 9.51
CA THR A 220 -24.48 10.58 8.46
C THR A 220 -23.00 10.85 8.19
N ASP A 221 -22.19 10.98 9.24
CA ASP A 221 -20.75 11.21 9.12
C ASP A 221 -20.06 10.00 8.48
N ARG A 222 -20.43 8.79 8.87
CA ARG A 222 -19.92 7.56 8.26
C ARG A 222 -20.25 7.45 6.77
N PHE A 223 -21.45 7.88 6.38
CA PHE A 223 -21.82 7.95 4.98
C PHE A 223 -21.03 9.05 4.24
N ALA A 224 -20.77 10.19 4.88
CA ALA A 224 -19.93 11.25 4.32
C ALA A 224 -18.49 10.78 4.07
N ILE A 225 -17.89 10.00 5.00
CA ILE A 225 -16.57 9.35 4.78
C ILE A 225 -16.59 8.51 3.50
N THR A 226 -17.61 7.66 3.35
CA THR A 226 -17.71 6.78 2.17
C THR A 226 -17.79 7.57 0.87
N LEU A 227 -18.59 8.65 0.84
CA LEU A 227 -18.74 9.49 -0.34
C LEU A 227 -17.43 10.25 -0.67
N GLU A 228 -16.74 10.74 0.35
CA GLU A 228 -15.48 11.46 0.17
C GLU A 228 -14.38 10.53 -0.33
N GLN A 229 -14.30 9.30 0.18
CA GLN A 229 -13.40 8.25 -0.32
C GLN A 229 -13.69 7.88 -1.78
N ILE A 230 -14.96 7.63 -2.13
CA ILE A 230 -15.33 7.34 -3.52
C ILE A 230 -14.96 8.51 -4.45
N SER A 231 -15.20 9.75 -4.02
CA SER A 231 -14.83 10.93 -4.82
C SER A 231 -13.32 11.04 -5.00
N CYS A 232 -12.57 10.69 -3.99
CA CYS A 232 -11.12 10.61 -4.03
C CYS A 232 -10.66 9.55 -5.04
N ASP A 233 -11.13 8.32 -4.90
CA ASP A 233 -10.74 7.20 -5.75
C ASP A 233 -11.06 7.46 -7.23
N GLN A 234 -12.16 8.18 -7.51
CA GLN A 234 -12.50 8.59 -8.88
C GLN A 234 -11.54 9.62 -9.49
N GLN A 235 -10.80 10.34 -8.67
CA GLN A 235 -9.82 11.34 -9.12
C GLN A 235 -8.41 10.74 -9.24
N ARG A 236 -8.17 9.58 -8.63
CA ARG A 236 -6.91 8.84 -8.71
C ARG A 236 -6.87 8.01 -9.99
N SER A 237 -5.70 7.93 -10.62
CA SER A 237 -5.42 6.87 -11.58
C SER A 237 -5.36 5.53 -10.84
N ASN A 238 -5.77 4.45 -11.49
CA ASN A 238 -5.51 3.12 -10.92
C ASN A 238 -4.00 2.92 -10.83
N PRO A 239 -3.45 2.71 -9.63
CA PRO A 239 -2.03 2.47 -9.50
C PRO A 239 -1.66 1.13 -10.17
N PRO A 240 -0.41 0.96 -10.64
CA PRO A 240 0.12 -0.35 -10.97
C PRO A 240 -0.05 -1.33 -9.81
N GLY A 241 -0.15 -2.62 -10.11
CA GLY A 241 -0.33 -3.66 -9.10
C GLY A 241 0.75 -3.63 -8.02
N TYR A 242 2.00 -3.40 -8.40
CA TYR A 242 3.12 -3.21 -7.49
C TYR A 242 2.84 -2.14 -6.42
N VAL A 243 2.41 -0.97 -6.85
CA VAL A 243 2.10 0.15 -5.94
C VAL A 243 0.87 -0.15 -5.10
N ALA A 244 -0.17 -0.75 -5.71
CA ALA A 244 -1.40 -1.11 -5.00
C ALA A 244 -1.14 -2.10 -3.85
N GLU A 245 -0.25 -3.07 -4.04
CA GLU A 245 0.14 -4.04 -2.99
C GLU A 245 0.84 -3.33 -1.83
N LEU A 246 1.77 -2.42 -2.12
CA LEU A 246 2.47 -1.65 -1.09
C LEU A 246 1.52 -0.71 -0.33
N GLU A 247 0.62 0.00 -1.04
CA GLU A 247 -0.37 0.88 -0.43
C GLU A 247 -1.36 0.11 0.47
N ALA A 248 -1.75 -1.10 0.08
CA ALA A 248 -2.68 -1.94 0.85
C ALA A 248 -2.04 -2.57 2.09
N PHE A 249 -0.72 -2.73 2.12
CA PHE A 249 -0.04 -3.50 3.16
C PHE A 249 -0.34 -3.01 4.58
N GLY A 250 -0.15 -1.73 4.88
CA GLY A 250 -0.44 -1.19 6.22
C GLY A 250 -1.94 -1.19 6.55
N PRO A 251 -2.78 -0.51 5.73
CA PRO A 251 -4.19 -0.32 6.08
C PRO A 251 -5.06 -1.57 5.96
N GLU A 252 -4.69 -2.57 5.17
CA GLU A 252 -5.48 -3.79 5.02
C GLU A 252 -4.83 -4.96 5.75
N ILE A 253 -3.59 -5.30 5.42
CA ILE A 253 -2.91 -6.48 5.94
C ILE A 253 -2.42 -6.23 7.38
N GLY A 254 -1.77 -5.08 7.62
CA GLY A 254 -1.36 -4.68 8.97
C GLY A 254 -2.54 -4.54 9.92
N ARG A 255 -3.67 -3.97 9.45
CA ARG A 255 -4.92 -3.93 10.24
C ARG A 255 -5.43 -5.33 10.58
N ALA A 256 -5.41 -6.26 9.63
CA ALA A 256 -5.84 -7.64 9.88
C ALA A 256 -4.92 -8.35 10.90
N PHE A 257 -3.61 -8.10 10.84
CA PHE A 257 -2.65 -8.58 11.83
C PHE A 257 -2.96 -8.04 13.23
N VAL A 258 -3.21 -6.74 13.36
CA VAL A 258 -3.60 -6.11 14.64
C VAL A 258 -4.93 -6.66 15.15
N GLU A 259 -5.90 -6.88 14.27
CA GLU A 259 -7.20 -7.50 14.62
C GLU A 259 -7.01 -8.91 15.17
N ASP A 260 -6.10 -9.71 14.61
CA ASP A 260 -5.75 -11.03 15.15
C ASP A 260 -5.11 -10.93 16.55
N LEU A 261 -4.15 -10.02 16.74
CA LEU A 261 -3.56 -9.78 18.06
C LEU A 261 -4.60 -9.37 19.10
N ILE A 262 -5.52 -8.45 18.74
CA ILE A 262 -6.59 -7.99 19.63
C ILE A 262 -7.54 -9.15 19.97
N SER A 263 -7.87 -9.98 18.99
CA SER A 263 -8.76 -11.13 19.20
C SER A 263 -8.19 -12.16 20.16
N THR A 264 -6.88 -12.31 20.19
CA THR A 264 -6.17 -13.31 21.01
C THR A 264 -5.74 -12.79 22.38
N GLY A 265 -5.39 -11.51 22.52
CA GLY A 265 -4.83 -10.98 23.75
C GLY A 265 -5.18 -9.52 24.08
N GLY A 266 -6.16 -8.92 23.35
CA GLY A 266 -6.56 -7.53 23.56
C GLY A 266 -5.46 -6.53 23.16
N VAL A 267 -5.66 -5.27 23.53
CA VAL A 267 -4.71 -4.16 23.25
C VAL A 267 -3.30 -4.47 23.80
N SER A 268 -3.20 -5.20 24.91
CA SER A 268 -1.93 -5.59 25.48
C SER A 268 -1.08 -6.51 24.59
N ALA A 269 -1.71 -7.27 23.68
CA ALA A 269 -0.98 -8.08 22.69
C ALA A 269 -0.38 -7.18 21.59
N VAL A 270 -1.07 -6.12 21.20
CA VAL A 270 -0.53 -5.11 20.28
C VAL A 270 0.66 -4.39 20.91
N ASP A 271 0.56 -3.97 22.19
CA ASP A 271 1.68 -3.38 22.93
C ASP A 271 2.86 -4.33 23.08
N ALA A 272 2.60 -5.63 23.18
CA ALA A 272 3.65 -6.64 23.19
C ALA A 272 4.34 -6.74 21.83
N ALA A 273 3.60 -6.56 20.71
CA ALA A 273 4.16 -6.56 19.37
C ALA A 273 5.09 -5.36 19.12
N TYR A 274 4.83 -4.21 19.72
CA TYR A 274 5.81 -3.09 19.66
C TYR A 274 7.10 -3.39 20.44
N ARG A 275 7.02 -4.14 21.55
CA ARG A 275 8.21 -4.54 22.34
C ARG A 275 8.99 -5.70 21.70
N THR A 276 8.33 -6.49 20.90
CA THR A 276 8.94 -7.59 20.13
C THR A 276 8.40 -7.48 18.70
N PRO A 277 8.94 -6.55 17.90
CA PRO A 277 8.41 -6.27 16.58
C PRO A 277 8.43 -7.51 15.67
N PRO A 278 7.48 -7.60 14.74
CA PRO A 278 7.57 -8.58 13.64
C PRO A 278 8.90 -8.44 12.91
N GLN A 279 9.52 -9.55 12.59
CA GLN A 279 10.84 -9.63 11.98
C GLN A 279 10.80 -9.76 10.46
N SER A 280 9.61 -9.93 9.90
CA SER A 280 9.38 -10.00 8.45
C SER A 280 7.97 -9.56 8.10
N THR A 281 7.78 -9.11 6.87
CA THR A 281 6.45 -8.87 6.32
C THR A 281 5.62 -10.14 6.22
N GLU A 282 6.26 -11.30 6.11
CA GLU A 282 5.62 -12.60 6.21
C GLU A 282 4.83 -12.77 7.50
N GLN A 283 5.39 -12.37 8.64
CA GLN A 283 4.69 -12.46 9.94
C GLN A 283 3.44 -11.56 9.98
N ILE A 284 3.41 -10.49 9.21
CA ILE A 284 2.23 -9.62 9.06
C ILE A 284 1.18 -10.28 8.17
N TYR A 285 1.60 -10.88 7.03
CA TYR A 285 0.69 -11.62 6.15
C TYR A 285 0.14 -12.89 6.80
N HIS A 286 0.93 -13.52 7.67
CA HIS A 286 0.62 -14.80 8.32
C HIS A 286 0.70 -14.68 9.85
N PRO A 287 -0.30 -14.08 10.52
CA PRO A 287 -0.24 -13.80 11.98
C PRO A 287 0.07 -15.04 12.84
N ALA A 288 -0.30 -16.24 12.38
CA ALA A 288 0.00 -17.49 13.08
C ALA A 288 1.51 -17.80 13.14
N ARG A 289 2.33 -17.20 12.28
CA ARG A 289 3.79 -17.34 12.29
C ARG A 289 4.46 -16.43 13.33
N TYR A 290 3.85 -15.31 13.63
CA TYR A 290 4.35 -14.36 14.64
C TYR A 290 4.14 -14.89 16.08
N PRO A 291 5.12 -14.73 16.99
CA PRO A 291 6.50 -14.25 16.79
C PRO A 291 7.52 -15.39 16.62
N ALA A 292 7.06 -16.63 16.40
CA ALA A 292 7.89 -17.82 16.52
C ALA A 292 8.69 -18.14 15.26
N ASP A 293 8.13 -17.90 14.12
CA ASP A 293 8.79 -18.11 12.84
C ASP A 293 9.75 -16.95 12.54
N ARG A 294 11.01 -17.29 12.29
CA ARG A 294 12.06 -16.28 12.10
C ARG A 294 12.65 -16.41 10.71
N PRO A 295 12.91 -15.30 10.04
CA PRO A 295 13.56 -15.31 8.74
C PRO A 295 14.88 -16.10 8.78
N VAL A 296 15.10 -16.87 7.73
CA VAL A 296 16.38 -17.53 7.48
C VAL A 296 17.38 -16.46 7.02
N ALA A 297 18.53 -16.40 7.66
CA ALA A 297 19.59 -15.49 7.24
C ALA A 297 20.23 -16.02 5.94
N VAL A 298 19.96 -15.36 4.82
CA VAL A 298 20.58 -15.68 3.52
C VAL A 298 21.82 -14.82 3.35
N ASP A 299 22.99 -15.48 3.16
CA ASP A 299 24.25 -14.78 2.93
C ASP A 299 24.17 -14.01 1.60
N PRO A 300 24.30 -12.67 1.59
CA PRO A 300 24.28 -11.87 0.38
C PRO A 300 25.48 -12.11 -0.54
N GLN A 301 26.43 -12.99 -0.16
CA GLN A 301 27.67 -13.27 -0.88
C GLN A 301 28.39 -11.97 -1.30
N ALA A 302 29.51 -11.68 -0.68
CA ALA A 302 30.27 -10.46 -1.00
C ALA A 302 30.73 -10.49 -2.47
N LEU A 303 30.23 -9.58 -3.27
CA LEU A 303 30.61 -9.44 -4.65
C LEU A 303 31.30 -8.12 -4.87
N THR A 304 32.46 -8.21 -5.47
CA THR A 304 33.12 -7.06 -6.09
C THR A 304 33.16 -7.32 -7.57
N VAL A 305 32.17 -6.84 -8.29
CA VAL A 305 32.13 -6.92 -9.74
C VAL A 305 32.83 -5.71 -10.32
N THR A 306 33.86 -5.94 -11.13
CA THR A 306 34.61 -4.85 -11.76
C THR A 306 33.68 -4.01 -12.66
N GLY A 307 33.61 -2.71 -12.39
CA GLY A 307 32.79 -1.76 -13.16
C GLY A 307 31.41 -1.50 -12.54
N PHE A 308 31.01 -2.21 -11.49
CA PHE A 308 29.76 -1.99 -10.79
C PHE A 308 29.97 -1.40 -9.40
N THR A 309 29.03 -0.60 -8.97
CA THR A 309 28.92 -0.04 -7.62
C THR A 309 27.63 -0.52 -7.00
N GLU A 310 27.66 -1.03 -5.77
CA GLU A 310 26.46 -1.35 -5.01
C GLU A 310 25.74 -0.05 -4.62
N VAL A 311 24.46 0.04 -4.97
CA VAL A 311 23.61 1.21 -4.73
C VAL A 311 22.43 0.87 -3.82
N GLY A 312 22.24 -0.40 -3.49
CA GLY A 312 21.25 -0.89 -2.54
C GLY A 312 21.52 -2.34 -2.18
N ALA A 313 21.21 -2.71 -0.95
CA ALA A 313 21.26 -4.08 -0.46
C ALA A 313 20.36 -4.25 0.76
N GLY A 314 19.86 -5.46 0.99
CA GLY A 314 19.02 -5.74 2.15
C GLY A 314 18.25 -7.04 2.00
N VAL A 315 17.11 -7.10 2.70
CA VAL A 315 16.11 -8.16 2.60
C VAL A 315 14.93 -7.64 1.76
N PHE A 316 14.55 -8.39 0.74
CA PHE A 316 13.46 -8.03 -0.17
C PHE A 316 12.09 -8.33 0.48
N GLY A 317 11.95 -9.52 1.06
CA GLY A 317 10.80 -9.93 1.84
C GLY A 317 9.58 -10.37 1.04
N GLU A 318 8.59 -10.93 1.72
CA GLU A 318 7.36 -11.40 1.08
C GLU A 318 6.56 -10.26 0.46
N LEU A 319 6.54 -9.07 1.10
CA LEU A 319 5.82 -7.90 0.58
C LEU A 319 6.33 -7.49 -0.80
N GLN A 320 7.65 -7.35 -0.96
CA GLN A 320 8.22 -6.94 -2.23
C GLN A 320 8.07 -8.00 -3.31
N LEU A 321 8.14 -9.29 -2.95
CA LEU A 321 7.84 -10.39 -3.87
C LEU A 321 6.39 -10.35 -4.36
N ARG A 322 5.43 -10.12 -3.46
CA ARG A 322 4.02 -9.96 -3.82
C ARG A 322 3.80 -8.76 -4.72
N ALA A 323 4.40 -7.62 -4.37
CA ALA A 323 4.33 -6.41 -5.17
C ALA A 323 4.90 -6.65 -6.58
N LEU A 324 6.10 -7.25 -6.68
CA LEU A 324 6.73 -7.57 -7.96
C LEU A 324 5.84 -8.46 -8.83
N LEU A 325 5.21 -9.46 -8.25
CA LEU A 325 4.38 -10.44 -8.96
C LEU A 325 2.94 -9.95 -9.23
N SER A 326 2.51 -8.82 -8.66
CA SER A 326 1.12 -8.36 -8.76
C SER A 326 0.72 -7.88 -10.16
N ASP A 327 1.70 -7.50 -10.99
CA ASP A 327 1.50 -7.20 -12.40
C ASP A 327 1.92 -8.37 -13.29
N GLY A 328 1.13 -8.68 -14.32
CA GLY A 328 1.46 -9.71 -15.32
C GLY A 328 1.15 -11.16 -14.93
N ILE A 329 0.84 -11.44 -13.65
CA ILE A 329 0.50 -12.78 -13.13
C ILE A 329 -0.87 -12.76 -12.46
N LEU A 330 -1.56 -13.89 -12.47
CA LEU A 330 -2.81 -14.04 -11.73
C LEU A 330 -2.55 -13.88 -10.22
N SER A 331 -3.33 -13.03 -9.56
CA SER A 331 -3.15 -12.71 -8.14
C SER A 331 -3.05 -13.95 -7.24
N SER A 332 -3.83 -15.01 -7.51
CA SER A 332 -3.75 -16.25 -6.73
C SER A 332 -2.42 -16.99 -6.89
N GLN A 333 -1.79 -16.92 -8.06
CA GLN A 333 -0.47 -17.51 -8.30
C GLN A 333 0.63 -16.67 -7.65
N ALA A 334 0.54 -15.34 -7.76
CA ALA A 334 1.45 -14.42 -7.09
C ALA A 334 1.46 -14.63 -5.57
N LEU A 335 0.27 -14.65 -4.97
CA LEU A 335 0.11 -14.88 -3.53
C LEU A 335 0.68 -16.25 -3.10
N GLN A 336 0.39 -17.30 -3.85
CA GLN A 336 0.87 -18.65 -3.54
C GLN A 336 2.39 -18.73 -3.65
N ALA A 337 2.98 -18.17 -4.72
CA ALA A 337 4.42 -18.22 -4.96
C ALA A 337 5.23 -17.43 -3.91
N ALA A 338 4.70 -16.31 -3.42
CA ALA A 338 5.38 -15.50 -2.41
C ALA A 338 5.22 -16.05 -0.98
N SER A 339 4.15 -16.81 -0.69
CA SER A 339 3.79 -17.24 0.68
C SER A 339 4.70 -18.29 1.30
N GLY A 340 5.62 -18.88 0.54
CA GLY A 340 6.63 -19.81 1.02
C GLY A 340 7.99 -19.13 1.28
N TRP A 341 7.99 -17.83 1.55
CA TRP A 341 9.18 -17.07 1.84
C TRP A 341 9.78 -17.49 3.19
N GLY A 342 10.99 -18.01 3.18
CA GLY A 342 11.73 -18.31 4.41
C GLY A 342 12.81 -17.28 4.70
N GLY A 343 13.37 -16.65 3.67
CA GLY A 343 14.35 -15.59 3.78
C GLY A 343 14.97 -15.23 2.43
N ASP A 344 15.58 -14.07 2.36
CA ASP A 344 16.31 -13.65 1.17
C ASP A 344 17.39 -12.62 1.47
N SER A 345 18.18 -12.32 0.44
CA SER A 345 19.01 -11.12 0.41
C SER A 345 19.11 -10.61 -1.03
N TYR A 346 19.01 -9.29 -1.22
CA TYR A 346 19.19 -8.68 -2.52
C TYR A 346 20.37 -7.71 -2.54
N ARG A 347 20.86 -7.44 -3.76
CA ARG A 347 21.77 -6.37 -4.10
C ARG A 347 21.32 -5.67 -5.36
N LEU A 348 21.43 -4.36 -5.37
CA LEU A 348 21.30 -3.51 -6.54
C LEU A 348 22.68 -2.99 -6.93
N LEU A 349 23.08 -3.26 -8.15
CA LEU A 349 24.37 -2.93 -8.71
C LEU A 349 24.21 -1.97 -9.88
N TRP A 350 25.05 -0.94 -9.95
CA TRP A 350 25.02 0.10 -10.98
C TRP A 350 26.38 0.25 -11.65
N ASP A 351 26.44 0.23 -12.99
CA ASP A 351 27.67 0.37 -13.74
C ASP A 351 27.93 1.80 -14.29
N GLY A 352 27.03 2.73 -13.99
CA GLY A 352 27.01 4.10 -14.50
C GLY A 352 25.90 4.36 -15.53
N THR A 353 25.27 3.28 -16.04
CA THR A 353 24.22 3.32 -17.06
C THR A 353 23.09 2.35 -16.74
N ASP A 354 23.43 1.13 -16.33
CA ASP A 354 22.49 0.02 -16.19
C ASP A 354 22.39 -0.47 -14.75
N LEU A 355 21.16 -0.82 -14.34
CA LEU A 355 20.84 -1.37 -13.03
C LEU A 355 20.72 -2.88 -13.11
N VAL A 356 21.28 -3.57 -12.12
CA VAL A 356 21.15 -5.02 -11.97
C VAL A 356 20.71 -5.36 -10.55
N LEU A 357 19.58 -6.07 -10.42
CA LEU A 357 19.14 -6.70 -9.19
C LEU A 357 19.65 -8.15 -9.16
N VAL A 358 20.26 -8.52 -8.05
CA VAL A 358 20.53 -9.92 -7.70
C VAL A 358 19.78 -10.25 -6.43
N LEU A 359 18.91 -11.24 -6.47
CA LEU A 359 18.15 -11.72 -5.32
C LEU A 359 18.47 -13.21 -5.09
N ARG A 360 18.95 -13.53 -3.90
CA ARG A 360 19.10 -14.89 -3.38
C ARG A 360 17.98 -15.15 -2.39
N TYR A 361 17.24 -16.21 -2.61
CA TYR A 361 16.05 -16.57 -1.85
C TYR A 361 16.19 -17.98 -1.29
N GLU A 362 15.68 -18.20 -0.09
CA GLU A 362 15.42 -19.52 0.49
C GLU A 362 13.94 -19.63 0.86
N GLY A 363 13.30 -20.70 0.39
CA GLY A 363 11.93 -21.03 0.75
C GLY A 363 11.86 -21.88 2.02
N ASP A 364 10.71 -21.89 2.66
CA ASP A 364 10.43 -22.79 3.79
C ASP A 364 10.59 -24.26 3.41
N GLU A 365 10.21 -24.61 2.19
CA GLU A 365 10.28 -25.96 1.63
C GLU A 365 10.84 -25.94 0.20
N ALA A 366 11.36 -27.09 -0.26
CA ALA A 366 11.91 -27.24 -1.61
C ALA A 366 10.91 -26.93 -2.73
N ARG A 367 9.62 -27.09 -2.48
CA ARG A 367 8.59 -26.74 -3.48
C ARG A 367 8.48 -25.22 -3.66
N ASP A 368 8.73 -24.44 -2.62
CA ASP A 368 8.48 -23.00 -2.60
C ASP A 368 9.47 -22.24 -3.50
N ALA A 369 10.76 -22.59 -3.42
CA ALA A 369 11.78 -22.05 -4.32
C ALA A 369 11.49 -22.36 -5.80
N ARG A 370 11.00 -23.57 -6.10
CA ARG A 370 10.62 -23.96 -7.47
C ARG A 370 9.38 -23.19 -7.92
N GLU A 371 8.35 -23.11 -7.09
CA GLU A 371 7.09 -22.43 -7.41
C GLU A 371 7.31 -20.94 -7.66
N LEU A 372 8.14 -20.29 -6.82
CA LEU A 372 8.54 -18.91 -7.02
C LEU A 372 9.35 -18.74 -8.32
N ALA A 373 10.32 -19.61 -8.60
CA ALA A 373 11.12 -19.56 -9.81
C ALA A 373 10.27 -19.70 -11.09
N GLU A 374 9.33 -20.65 -11.11
CA GLU A 374 8.40 -20.86 -12.23
C GLU A 374 7.50 -19.64 -12.44
N THR A 375 7.02 -19.04 -11.34
CA THR A 375 6.14 -17.85 -11.37
C THR A 375 6.90 -16.62 -11.82
N LEU A 376 8.12 -16.39 -11.33
CA LEU A 376 8.99 -15.29 -11.76
C LEU A 376 9.37 -15.38 -13.25
N GLY A 377 9.58 -16.60 -13.77
CA GLY A 377 9.81 -16.80 -15.20
C GLY A 377 8.60 -16.40 -16.05
N GLY A 378 7.38 -16.71 -15.58
CA GLY A 378 6.13 -16.25 -16.20
C GLY A 378 5.98 -14.74 -16.13
N TRP A 379 6.23 -14.16 -14.97
CA TRP A 379 6.18 -12.73 -14.73
C TRP A 379 7.19 -11.96 -15.61
N ALA A 380 8.44 -12.38 -15.66
CA ALA A 380 9.45 -11.73 -16.49
C ALA A 380 9.04 -11.65 -17.97
N SER A 381 8.44 -12.74 -18.49
CA SER A 381 7.92 -12.75 -19.87
C SER A 381 6.71 -11.85 -20.09
N ALA A 382 5.96 -11.51 -19.05
CA ALA A 382 4.74 -10.70 -19.13
C ALA A 382 4.99 -9.21 -18.86
N SER A 383 5.94 -8.89 -17.96
CA SER A 383 6.11 -7.55 -17.40
C SER A 383 7.39 -6.86 -17.86
N MET A 384 8.43 -7.62 -18.24
CA MET A 384 9.70 -7.07 -18.71
C MET A 384 9.80 -7.08 -20.24
N ASN A 385 10.66 -6.22 -20.77
CA ASN A 385 10.95 -6.14 -22.21
C ASN A 385 11.97 -7.21 -22.64
N VAL A 386 11.61 -8.48 -22.39
CA VAL A 386 12.43 -9.65 -22.67
C VAL A 386 11.73 -10.61 -23.63
N GLY A 387 12.51 -11.48 -24.26
CA GLY A 387 11.98 -12.56 -25.09
C GLY A 387 11.55 -13.79 -24.27
N SER A 388 11.16 -14.86 -24.98
CA SER A 388 10.81 -16.14 -24.34
C SER A 388 12.00 -16.74 -23.61
N GLY A 389 11.75 -17.33 -22.45
CA GLY A 389 12.75 -18.03 -21.65
C GLY A 389 13.44 -19.17 -22.40
N ARG A 390 14.75 -19.27 -22.28
CA ARG A 390 15.58 -20.33 -22.87
C ARG A 390 16.32 -21.06 -21.75
N PRO A 391 16.37 -22.38 -21.78
CA PRO A 391 17.19 -23.14 -20.83
C PRO A 391 18.66 -22.68 -20.90
N ASP A 392 19.22 -22.39 -19.75
CA ASP A 392 20.61 -22.02 -19.57
C ASP A 392 21.14 -22.70 -18.31
N ASN A 393 21.92 -23.75 -18.47
CA ASN A 393 22.36 -24.67 -17.41
C ASN A 393 21.14 -25.20 -16.59
N THR A 394 21.05 -24.83 -15.31
CA THR A 394 19.97 -25.23 -14.39
C THR A 394 18.88 -24.20 -14.26
N GLY A 395 18.95 -23.09 -15.02
CA GLY A 395 17.99 -21.99 -14.99
C GLY A 395 17.32 -21.70 -16.32
N LEU A 396 16.57 -20.60 -16.34
CA LEU A 396 15.96 -20.00 -17.51
C LEU A 396 16.49 -18.58 -17.68
N ALA A 397 17.01 -18.26 -18.86
CA ALA A 397 17.41 -16.91 -19.24
C ALA A 397 16.38 -16.31 -20.21
N PHE A 398 16.02 -15.06 -19.98
CA PHE A 398 15.11 -14.26 -20.79
C PHE A 398 15.89 -13.03 -21.28
N GLU A 399 16.07 -12.91 -22.58
CA GLU A 399 16.89 -11.86 -23.18
C GLU A 399 16.06 -11.01 -24.14
N GLY A 400 16.20 -9.69 -24.04
CA GLY A 400 15.59 -8.69 -24.88
C GLY A 400 16.40 -7.41 -24.83
N GLN A 401 15.76 -6.27 -24.68
CA GLN A 401 16.40 -5.03 -24.25
C GLN A 401 16.85 -5.17 -22.80
N GLU A 402 16.02 -5.76 -21.97
CA GLU A 402 16.27 -6.11 -20.58
C GLU A 402 16.70 -7.58 -20.46
N TYR A 403 17.01 -8.00 -19.24
CA TYR A 403 17.45 -9.36 -18.93
C TYR A 403 16.80 -9.88 -17.66
N ALA A 404 16.37 -11.12 -17.69
CA ALA A 404 16.01 -11.85 -16.47
C ALA A 404 16.65 -13.25 -16.51
N PHE A 405 17.13 -13.70 -15.36
CA PHE A 405 17.57 -15.07 -15.16
C PHE A 405 17.00 -15.60 -13.86
N VAL A 406 16.43 -16.80 -13.93
CA VAL A 406 15.86 -17.48 -12.77
C VAL A 406 16.39 -18.90 -12.72
N ALA A 407 16.95 -19.28 -11.58
CA ALA A 407 17.35 -20.65 -11.31
C ALA A 407 16.96 -21.06 -9.89
N HIS A 408 16.75 -22.35 -9.66
CA HIS A 408 16.49 -22.89 -8.33
C HIS A 408 17.19 -24.24 -8.13
N ASN A 409 17.52 -24.51 -6.88
CA ASN A 409 17.92 -25.81 -6.42
C ASN A 409 17.23 -26.08 -5.07
N GLU A 410 16.99 -27.31 -4.69
CA GLU A 410 16.35 -27.64 -3.41
C GLU A 410 15.45 -26.51 -2.86
N VAL A 411 15.85 -25.84 -1.76
CA VAL A 411 15.08 -24.74 -1.13
C VAL A 411 15.49 -23.34 -1.61
N ALA A 412 16.56 -23.22 -2.39
CA ALA A 412 17.11 -21.92 -2.79
C ALA A 412 16.74 -21.53 -4.23
N MET A 413 16.65 -20.22 -4.48
CA MET A 413 16.43 -19.63 -5.80
C MET A 413 17.37 -18.43 -6.00
N LEU A 414 17.84 -18.24 -7.23
CA LEU A 414 18.56 -17.06 -7.69
C LEU A 414 17.73 -16.36 -8.77
N LEU A 415 17.54 -15.05 -8.58
CA LEU A 415 16.97 -14.15 -9.58
C LEU A 415 18.01 -13.08 -9.93
N VAL A 416 18.24 -12.87 -11.22
CA VAL A 416 19.00 -11.71 -11.73
C VAL A 416 18.10 -10.96 -12.70
N LEU A 417 17.84 -9.68 -12.44
CA LEU A 417 17.14 -8.78 -13.34
C LEU A 417 18.09 -7.65 -13.75
N SER A 418 17.99 -7.18 -14.99
CA SER A 418 18.82 -6.06 -15.46
C SER A 418 18.11 -5.24 -16.52
N SER A 419 18.35 -3.94 -16.49
CA SER A 419 17.92 -2.99 -17.52
C SER A 419 18.65 -3.19 -18.87
N ASP A 420 19.79 -3.91 -18.90
CA ASP A 420 20.55 -4.27 -20.10
C ASP A 420 20.92 -5.76 -20.11
N ALA A 421 20.75 -6.40 -21.25
CA ALA A 421 20.99 -7.84 -21.39
C ALA A 421 22.46 -8.24 -21.21
N ARG A 422 23.41 -7.38 -21.52
CA ARG A 422 24.84 -7.67 -21.36
C ARG A 422 25.24 -7.55 -19.90
N ALA A 423 24.85 -6.44 -19.25
CA ALA A 423 25.12 -6.22 -17.83
C ALA A 423 24.55 -7.37 -16.98
N GLY A 424 23.33 -7.81 -17.28
CA GLY A 424 22.70 -8.94 -16.58
C GLY A 424 23.47 -10.27 -16.75
N ARG A 425 23.94 -10.58 -17.96
CA ARG A 425 24.75 -11.79 -18.20
C ARG A 425 26.10 -11.74 -17.48
N ASP A 426 26.79 -10.61 -17.57
CA ASP A 426 28.11 -10.43 -16.94
C ASP A 426 28.00 -10.65 -15.41
N ILE A 427 26.95 -10.13 -14.78
CA ILE A 427 26.67 -10.33 -13.35
C ILE A 427 26.26 -11.78 -13.07
N ARG A 428 25.33 -12.35 -13.86
CA ARG A 428 24.92 -13.76 -13.69
C ARG A 428 26.12 -14.69 -13.72
N ASP A 429 27.04 -14.52 -14.66
CA ASP A 429 28.20 -15.38 -14.84
C ASP A 429 29.19 -15.32 -13.66
N GLU A 430 29.25 -14.17 -12.97
CA GLU A 430 30.06 -14.00 -11.77
C GLU A 430 29.45 -14.75 -10.56
N PHE A 431 28.10 -14.74 -10.44
CA PHE A 431 27.41 -15.41 -9.32
C PHE A 431 27.24 -16.91 -9.52
N TRP A 432 27.12 -17.35 -10.79
CA TRP A 432 26.72 -18.71 -11.09
C TRP A 432 27.69 -19.81 -10.72
N PRO A 433 29.04 -19.64 -10.78
CA PRO A 433 29.97 -20.72 -10.48
C PRO A 433 29.87 -21.30 -9.08
N ASP A 434 29.36 -20.56 -8.14
CA ASP A 434 29.29 -20.88 -6.72
C ASP A 434 27.89 -21.25 -6.23
N TRP A 435 26.97 -21.52 -7.17
CA TRP A 435 25.54 -21.78 -6.85
C TRP A 435 25.10 -23.24 -6.95
#